data_6f38ce9173a5c04ddb8bca7f31100cdc
#
_entry.id   6f38ce9173a5c04ddb8bca7f31100cdc
#
_cell.length_a   1.000
_cell.length_b   1.000
_cell.length_c   1.000
_cell.angle_alpha   90.00
_cell.angle_beta   90.00
_cell.angle_gamma   90.00
#
_symmetry.space_group_name_H-M   'P 1'
#
loop_
_entity.id
_entity.type
_entity.pdbx_description
1 polymer ?
#
loop_
_entity_poly.entity_id
_entity_poly.type
_entity_poly.pdbx_seq_one_letter_code
_entity_poly.pdbx_strand_id
1 'polypeptide(L)'
;CAYRGAADRETGRTYMNYLRDRAGMPQYDSVDDITLDEILQERMRELYWEGHRRTDLIRFEKFTSGNYLWPWKGGVYAGKSLDTKYNLYPIPAKEIAANPGIQQNYGY
;
A
#
# COMPACT_ATOMS: atom_id res chain seq x y z
N CYS A 1 -14.09 4.47 -5.31
CA CYS A 1 -14.89 3.96 -6.44
C CYS A 1 -15.11 2.44 -6.37
N ALA A 2 -14.06 1.62 -6.29
CA ALA A 2 -14.20 0.17 -6.35
C ALA A 2 -15.20 -0.47 -5.36
N TYR A 3 -15.52 0.19 -4.26
CA TYR A 3 -16.37 -0.34 -3.18
C TYR A 3 -17.63 0.47 -2.88
N ARG A 4 -17.91 1.54 -3.62
CA ARG A 4 -19.05 2.44 -3.30
C ARG A 4 -20.37 2.08 -3.96
N GLY A 5 -20.40 1.16 -4.90
CA GLY A 5 -21.59 0.76 -5.63
C GLY A 5 -21.33 0.64 -7.13
N ALA A 6 -22.32 0.14 -7.88
CA ALA A 6 -22.14 -0.24 -9.29
C ALA A 6 -21.65 0.92 -10.18
N ALA A 7 -22.24 2.13 -10.02
CA ALA A 7 -21.84 3.29 -10.82
C ALA A 7 -20.42 3.76 -10.51
N ASP A 8 -20.03 3.75 -9.24
CA ASP A 8 -18.68 4.12 -8.83
C ASP A 8 -17.64 3.07 -9.24
N ARG A 9 -18.00 1.79 -9.24
CA ARG A 9 -17.13 0.71 -9.73
C ARG A 9 -16.84 0.86 -11.22
N GLU A 10 -17.83 1.21 -12.03
CA GLU A 10 -17.66 1.47 -13.45
C GLU A 10 -16.77 2.70 -13.70
N THR A 11 -16.93 3.75 -12.90
CA THR A 11 -16.04 4.91 -12.92
C THR A 11 -14.61 4.51 -12.56
N GLY A 12 -14.43 3.65 -11.55
CA GLY A 12 -13.13 3.11 -11.17
C GLY A 12 -12.47 2.33 -12.32
N ARG A 13 -13.23 1.47 -13.01
CA ARG A 13 -12.75 0.73 -14.19
C ARG A 13 -12.33 1.70 -15.31
N THR A 14 -13.10 2.72 -15.56
CA THR A 14 -12.78 3.74 -16.57
C THR A 14 -11.43 4.41 -16.26
N TYR A 15 -11.19 4.83 -15.02
CA TYR A 15 -9.91 5.44 -14.64
C TYR A 15 -8.73 4.47 -14.74
N MET A 16 -8.91 3.22 -14.33
CA MET A 16 -7.88 2.19 -14.50
C MET A 16 -7.57 1.97 -15.98
N ASN A 17 -8.58 1.96 -16.84
CA ASN A 17 -8.41 1.79 -18.28
C ASN A 17 -7.71 2.97 -18.96
N TYR A 18 -7.85 4.20 -18.46
CA TYR A 18 -7.05 5.33 -18.94
C TYR A 18 -5.54 5.11 -18.70
N LEU A 19 -5.17 4.56 -17.53
CA LEU A 19 -3.77 4.25 -17.25
C LEU A 19 -3.25 3.14 -18.18
N ARG A 20 -4.04 2.11 -18.38
CA ARG A 20 -3.67 0.99 -19.25
C ARG A 20 -3.58 1.39 -20.72
N ASP A 21 -4.50 2.21 -21.20
CA ASP A 21 -4.47 2.75 -22.57
C ASP A 21 -3.19 3.57 -22.81
N ARG A 22 -2.86 4.47 -21.88
CA ARG A 22 -1.62 5.24 -21.94
C ARG A 22 -0.38 4.34 -21.96
N ALA A 23 -0.41 3.22 -21.23
CA ALA A 23 0.69 2.25 -21.18
C ALA A 23 0.70 1.24 -22.34
N GLY A 24 -0.26 1.32 -23.28
CA GLY A 24 -0.40 0.36 -24.38
C GLY A 24 -0.78 -1.05 -23.92
N MET A 25 -1.45 -1.18 -22.77
CA MET A 25 -1.84 -2.45 -22.16
C MET A 25 -3.31 -2.78 -22.45
N PRO A 26 -3.70 -4.07 -22.53
CA PRO A 26 -5.10 -4.47 -22.65
C PRO A 26 -5.95 -3.87 -21.53
N GLN A 27 -7.14 -3.38 -21.86
CA GLN A 27 -8.07 -2.81 -20.89
C GLN A 27 -8.75 -3.90 -20.05
N TYR A 28 -9.29 -3.51 -18.91
CA TYR A 28 -10.17 -4.36 -18.10
C TYR A 28 -11.56 -4.39 -18.71
N ASP A 29 -12.08 -5.58 -18.96
CA ASP A 29 -13.40 -5.77 -19.57
C ASP A 29 -14.53 -5.73 -18.54
N SER A 30 -14.23 -6.14 -17.28
CA SER A 30 -15.21 -6.21 -16.20
C SER A 30 -14.83 -5.31 -15.01
N VAL A 31 -15.83 -4.81 -14.32
CA VAL A 31 -15.66 -4.14 -13.02
C VAL A 31 -15.14 -5.11 -11.94
N ASP A 32 -15.36 -6.41 -12.11
CA ASP A 32 -14.92 -7.42 -11.16
C ASP A 32 -13.41 -7.66 -11.22
N ASP A 33 -12.76 -7.26 -12.32
CA ASP A 33 -11.31 -7.26 -12.44
C ASP A 33 -10.65 -6.18 -11.57
N ILE A 34 -11.40 -5.15 -11.17
CA ILE A 34 -10.89 -4.03 -10.38
C ILE A 34 -11.03 -4.35 -8.89
N THR A 35 -10.17 -5.21 -8.42
CA THR A 35 -10.04 -5.54 -6.99
C THR A 35 -9.12 -4.55 -6.27
N LEU A 36 -9.16 -4.52 -4.94
CA LEU A 36 -8.18 -3.73 -4.16
C LEU A 36 -6.74 -4.20 -4.41
N ASP A 37 -6.53 -5.48 -4.62
CA ASP A 37 -5.20 -6.01 -4.90
C ASP A 37 -4.73 -5.56 -6.29
N GLU A 38 -5.60 -5.53 -7.29
CA GLU A 38 -5.25 -4.99 -8.61
C GLU A 38 -4.97 -3.49 -8.58
N ILE A 39 -5.76 -2.72 -7.83
CA ILE A 39 -5.48 -1.29 -7.61
C ILE A 39 -4.12 -1.10 -6.94
N LEU A 40 -3.78 -1.91 -5.95
CA LEU A 40 -2.47 -1.86 -5.27
C LEU A 40 -1.32 -2.21 -6.23
N GLN A 41 -1.52 -3.15 -7.14
CA GLN A 41 -0.53 -3.50 -8.16
C GLN A 41 -0.38 -2.38 -9.20
N GLU A 42 -1.49 -1.80 -9.67
CA GLU A 42 -1.43 -0.67 -10.62
C GLU A 42 -0.73 0.54 -10.02
N ARG A 43 -1.01 0.87 -8.75
CA ARG A 43 -0.28 1.91 -8.04
C ARG A 43 1.22 1.63 -7.96
N MET A 44 1.62 0.37 -7.79
CA MET A 44 3.03 -0.03 -7.79
C MET A 44 3.69 0.21 -9.16
N ARG A 45 3.00 -0.14 -10.24
CA ARG A 45 3.50 0.07 -11.61
C ARG A 45 3.62 1.55 -11.95
N GLU A 46 2.57 2.30 -11.62
CA GLU A 46 2.42 3.70 -11.97
C GLU A 46 3.36 4.62 -11.16
N LEU A 47 3.52 4.35 -9.87
CA LEU A 47 4.27 5.18 -8.92
C LEU A 47 5.62 4.54 -8.55
N TYR A 48 6.20 3.78 -9.47
CA TYR A 48 7.50 3.14 -9.27
C TYR A 48 8.59 4.20 -9.05
N TRP A 49 9.43 4.01 -8.03
CA TRP A 49 10.46 4.96 -7.57
C TRP A 49 9.96 6.27 -6.93
N GLU A 50 8.66 6.46 -6.75
CA GLU A 50 8.12 7.67 -6.12
C GLU A 50 7.99 7.58 -4.59
N GLY A 51 8.46 6.51 -3.97
CA GLY A 51 8.47 6.33 -2.52
C GLY A 51 7.11 5.97 -1.90
N HIS A 52 6.07 5.74 -2.68
CA HIS A 52 4.71 5.50 -2.19
C HIS A 52 4.45 4.08 -1.72
N ARG A 53 5.27 3.09 -2.11
CA ARG A 53 4.96 1.67 -1.89
C ARG A 53 4.73 1.29 -0.43
N ARG A 54 5.56 1.79 0.50
CA ARG A 54 5.39 1.51 1.93
C ARG A 54 4.06 2.05 2.45
N THR A 55 3.73 3.29 2.14
CA THR A 55 2.48 3.95 2.55
C THR A 55 1.26 3.23 1.98
N ASP A 56 1.32 2.80 0.72
CA ASP A 56 0.25 2.02 0.09
C ASP A 56 0.09 0.67 0.79
N LEU A 57 1.16 -0.06 1.05
CA LEU A 57 1.09 -1.35 1.75
C LEU A 57 0.52 -1.22 3.16
N ILE A 58 0.83 -0.14 3.88
CA ILE A 58 0.23 0.16 5.19
C ILE A 58 -1.27 0.40 5.04
N ARG A 59 -1.66 1.26 4.11
CA ARG A 59 -3.06 1.64 3.84
C ARG A 59 -3.94 0.47 3.41
N PHE A 60 -3.35 -0.50 2.71
CA PHE A 60 -3.99 -1.74 2.29
C PHE A 60 -3.82 -2.89 3.31
N GLU A 61 -3.30 -2.60 4.49
CA GLU A 61 -3.06 -3.58 5.58
C GLU A 61 -2.15 -4.75 5.17
N LYS A 62 -1.27 -4.53 4.21
CA LYS A 62 -0.36 -5.55 3.67
C LYS A 62 1.07 -5.47 4.24
N PHE A 63 1.49 -4.29 4.76
CA PHE A 63 2.89 -4.05 5.12
C PHE A 63 3.38 -4.99 6.21
N THR A 64 2.66 -5.12 7.32
CA THR A 64 3.02 -6.00 8.44
C THR A 64 2.39 -7.38 8.36
N SER A 65 1.36 -7.56 7.52
CA SER A 65 0.61 -8.80 7.38
C SER A 65 1.46 -9.99 6.93
N GLY A 66 1.13 -11.19 7.40
CA GLY A 66 1.64 -12.47 6.91
C GLY A 66 0.98 -12.93 5.60
N ASN A 67 -0.09 -12.27 5.17
CA ASN A 67 -0.83 -12.63 3.95
C ASN A 67 -0.28 -11.98 2.68
N TYR A 68 0.70 -11.10 2.82
CA TYR A 68 1.39 -10.43 1.71
C TYR A 68 2.88 -10.45 1.96
N LEU A 69 3.56 -11.42 1.38
CA LEU A 69 4.98 -11.67 1.57
C LEU A 69 5.75 -11.33 0.29
N TRP A 70 6.94 -10.81 0.47
CA TRP A 70 7.93 -10.64 -0.59
C TRP A 70 9.28 -11.16 -0.09
N PRO A 71 10.20 -11.53 -0.99
CA PRO A 71 11.53 -11.98 -0.60
C PRO A 71 12.22 -10.97 0.34
N TRP A 72 12.78 -11.50 1.41
CA TRP A 72 13.48 -10.74 2.44
C TRP A 72 12.59 -9.85 3.33
N LYS A 73 11.26 -9.89 3.22
CA LYS A 73 10.39 -9.26 4.21
C LYS A 73 10.73 -9.79 5.61
N GLY A 74 11.05 -8.86 6.53
CA GLY A 74 11.44 -9.23 7.90
C GLY A 74 12.80 -9.95 8.02
N GLY A 75 13.66 -9.83 7.02
CA GLY A 75 15.02 -10.39 7.04
C GLY A 75 15.10 -11.90 6.77
N VAL A 76 14.05 -12.50 6.27
CA VAL A 76 13.97 -13.93 5.93
C VAL A 76 13.68 -14.07 4.44
N TYR A 77 14.40 -14.95 3.74
CA TYR A 77 14.26 -15.12 2.28
C TYR A 77 12.81 -15.35 1.83
N ALA A 78 12.09 -16.24 2.50
CA ALA A 78 10.68 -16.52 2.17
C ALA A 78 9.71 -15.40 2.58
N GLY A 79 10.19 -14.41 3.32
CA GLY A 79 9.37 -13.37 3.93
C GLY A 79 8.66 -13.85 5.20
N LYS A 80 8.40 -12.96 6.12
CA LYS A 80 7.56 -13.20 7.31
C LYS A 80 6.73 -11.97 7.65
N SER A 81 5.70 -12.16 8.48
CA SER A 81 4.97 -11.05 9.10
C SER A 81 5.89 -10.18 9.94
N LEU A 82 5.57 -8.92 10.05
CA LEU A 82 6.24 -7.94 10.90
C LEU A 82 5.36 -7.56 12.08
N ASP A 83 5.98 -7.07 13.14
CA ASP A 83 5.25 -6.42 14.23
C ASP A 83 4.54 -5.15 13.72
N THR A 84 3.31 -4.93 14.18
CA THR A 84 2.47 -3.81 13.75
C THR A 84 3.07 -2.44 14.08
N LYS A 85 3.96 -2.36 15.05
CA LYS A 85 4.70 -1.13 15.36
C LYS A 85 5.42 -0.56 14.13
N TYR A 86 5.87 -1.41 13.22
CA TYR A 86 6.55 -0.98 12.00
C TYR A 86 5.65 -0.25 10.99
N ASN A 87 4.34 -0.16 11.22
CA ASN A 87 3.46 0.72 10.45
C ASN A 87 3.74 2.20 10.73
N LEU A 88 4.29 2.52 11.89
CA LEU A 88 4.76 3.86 12.25
C LEU A 88 6.30 3.90 12.27
N TYR A 89 6.85 5.08 12.20
CA TYR A 89 8.27 5.31 12.49
C TYR A 89 8.43 5.65 13.96
N PRO A 90 9.55 5.28 14.60
CA PRO A 90 9.86 5.82 15.93
C PRO A 90 10.09 7.33 15.87
N ILE A 91 9.68 8.04 16.91
CA ILE A 91 10.05 9.44 17.08
C ILE A 91 11.53 9.47 17.45
N PRO A 92 12.36 10.29 16.79
CA PRO A 92 13.78 10.38 17.10
C PRO A 92 14.02 10.71 18.58
N ALA A 93 14.95 10.02 19.22
CA ALA A 93 15.26 10.22 20.64
C ALA A 93 15.61 11.70 20.97
N LYS A 94 16.24 12.41 20.03
CA LYS A 94 16.55 13.82 20.14
C LYS A 94 15.29 14.69 20.29
N GLU A 95 14.23 14.38 19.57
CA GLU A 95 12.96 15.12 19.63
C GLU A 95 12.25 14.87 20.97
N ILE A 96 12.28 13.64 21.47
CA ILE A 96 11.74 13.30 22.80
C ILE A 96 12.51 14.01 23.90
N ALA A 97 13.85 14.04 23.79
CA ALA A 97 14.69 14.74 24.78
C ALA A 97 14.47 16.25 24.77
N ALA A 98 14.22 16.86 23.62
CA ALA A 98 13.97 18.30 23.48
C ALA A 98 12.55 18.71 23.93
N ASN A 99 11.59 17.78 23.90
CA ASN A 99 10.20 18.06 24.27
C ASN A 99 9.64 16.95 25.18
N PRO A 100 9.72 17.14 26.51
CA PRO A 100 9.26 16.14 27.50
C PRO A 100 7.76 15.79 27.42
N GLY A 101 6.95 16.58 26.69
CA GLY A 101 5.54 16.30 26.45
C GLY A 101 5.29 15.28 25.34
N ILE A 102 6.32 14.91 24.57
CA ILE A 102 6.20 13.90 23.51
C ILE A 102 6.44 12.50 24.07
N GLN A 103 5.52 11.61 23.85
CA GLN A 103 5.68 10.18 24.14
C GLN A 103 6.01 9.40 22.89
N GLN A 104 6.87 8.39 23.03
CA GLN A 104 7.23 7.49 21.93
C GLN A 104 6.03 6.71 21.42
N ASN A 105 6.01 6.41 20.13
CA ASN A 105 5.05 5.52 19.54
C ASN A 105 5.10 4.12 20.19
N TYR A 106 3.93 3.48 20.31
CA TYR A 106 3.83 2.17 20.94
C TYR A 106 4.80 1.15 20.32
N GLY A 107 5.49 0.41 21.16
CA GLY A 107 6.40 -0.67 20.76
C GLY A 107 7.86 -0.24 20.47
N TYR A 108 8.20 1.04 20.64
CA TYR A 108 9.56 1.56 20.48
C TYR A 108 10.17 2.02 21.81
#